data_2037a4320da7466d2eca70e270832438
#
_entry.id   2037a4320da7466d2eca70e270832438
#
_cell.length_a   1.000
_cell.length_b   1.000
_cell.length_c   1.000
_cell.angle_alpha   90.00
_cell.angle_beta   90.00
_cell.angle_gamma   90.00
#
_symmetry.space_group_name_H-M   'P 1'
#
loop_
_entity.id
_entity.type
_entity.pdbx_description
1 polymer ?
#
loop_
_entity_poly.entity_id
_entity_poly.type
_entity_poly.pdbx_seq_one_letter_code
_entity_poly.pdbx_strand_id
1 'polypeptide(L)'
;MESKFEKMDDQDDIHPAYAKLYKIFEKHEKLYRLSTKKLSDVELDREELSTKIDEANQTIGALRFENNFLAERTKKLKVELFQVRAQLERTSSEKLDERPSI
;
A
#
# COMPACT_ATOMS: atom_id res chain seq x y z
N MET A 1 -62.16 43.20 -0.93
CA MET A 1 -61.42 43.27 -2.19
C MET A 1 -59.96 43.60 -1.99
N GLU A 2 -59.61 44.52 -1.11
CA GLU A 2 -58.22 44.86 -0.84
C GLU A 2 -57.42 43.69 -0.27
N SER A 3 -58.01 42.88 0.57
CA SER A 3 -57.34 41.72 1.13
C SER A 3 -57.03 40.60 0.12
N LYS A 4 -57.79 40.50 -0.96
CA LYS A 4 -57.51 39.59 -2.08
C LYS A 4 -56.35 40.07 -2.93
N PHE A 5 -56.21 41.35 -3.14
CA PHE A 5 -55.09 41.94 -3.85
C PHE A 5 -53.80 41.80 -3.06
N GLU A 6 -53.83 42.04 -1.77
CA GLU A 6 -52.69 41.87 -0.89
C GLU A 6 -52.24 40.43 -0.84
N LYS A 7 -53.16 39.44 -0.81
CA LYS A 7 -52.83 38.03 -0.86
C LYS A 7 -52.19 37.59 -2.18
N MET A 8 -52.63 38.16 -3.31
CA MET A 8 -52.05 37.88 -4.61
C MET A 8 -50.64 38.42 -4.72
N ASP A 9 -50.40 39.63 -4.25
CA ASP A 9 -49.09 40.26 -4.25
C ASP A 9 -48.12 39.48 -3.34
N ASP A 10 -48.54 39.05 -2.16
CA ASP A 10 -47.77 38.23 -1.27
C ASP A 10 -47.42 36.87 -1.87
N GLN A 11 -48.34 36.25 -2.61
CA GLN A 11 -48.09 35.00 -3.28
C GLN A 11 -47.11 35.13 -4.45
N ASP A 12 -47.21 36.22 -5.20
CA ASP A 12 -46.29 36.52 -6.29
C ASP A 12 -44.87 36.81 -5.80
N ASP A 13 -44.72 37.43 -4.61
CA ASP A 13 -43.42 37.70 -3.99
C ASP A 13 -42.84 36.45 -3.35
N ILE A 14 -43.66 35.58 -2.75
CA ILE A 14 -43.23 34.36 -2.06
C ILE A 14 -42.79 33.29 -3.07
N HIS A 15 -43.45 33.20 -4.21
CA HIS A 15 -43.21 32.14 -5.20
C HIS A 15 -41.80 32.19 -5.78
N PRO A 16 -41.26 33.32 -6.26
CA PRO A 16 -39.89 33.41 -6.75
C PRO A 16 -38.84 33.15 -5.68
N ALA A 17 -39.06 33.64 -4.45
CA ALA A 17 -38.18 33.43 -3.35
C ALA A 17 -38.13 31.94 -2.94
N TYR A 18 -39.28 31.31 -2.93
CA TYR A 18 -39.38 29.86 -2.64
C TYR A 18 -38.71 29.02 -3.72
N ALA A 19 -38.87 29.38 -4.97
CA ALA A 19 -38.21 28.68 -6.08
C ALA A 19 -36.67 28.81 -5.99
N LYS A 20 -36.19 29.99 -5.65
CA LYS A 20 -34.74 30.21 -5.40
C LYS A 20 -34.23 29.37 -4.27
N LEU A 21 -34.94 29.35 -3.16
CA LEU A 21 -34.59 28.53 -1.99
C LEU A 21 -34.56 27.04 -2.32
N TYR A 22 -35.54 26.58 -3.08
CA TYR A 22 -35.59 25.19 -3.54
C TYR A 22 -34.40 24.82 -4.41
N LYS A 23 -34.03 25.70 -5.34
CA LYS A 23 -32.84 25.47 -6.19
C LYS A 23 -31.56 25.43 -5.38
N ILE A 24 -31.40 26.29 -4.39
CA ILE A 24 -30.26 26.31 -3.50
C ILE A 24 -30.21 25.00 -2.71
N PHE A 25 -31.32 24.58 -2.16
CA PHE A 25 -31.44 23.33 -1.41
C PHE A 25 -31.08 22.12 -2.27
N GLU A 26 -31.58 22.07 -3.48
CA GLU A 26 -31.30 21.02 -4.45
C GLU A 26 -29.82 20.95 -4.80
N LYS A 27 -29.20 22.11 -5.00
CA LYS A 27 -27.77 22.25 -5.28
C LYS A 27 -26.93 21.74 -4.11
N HIS A 28 -27.29 22.12 -2.89
CA HIS A 28 -26.62 21.65 -1.67
C HIS A 28 -26.77 20.15 -1.49
N GLU A 29 -27.93 19.58 -1.77
CA GLU A 29 -28.19 18.17 -1.70
C GLU A 29 -27.29 17.39 -2.68
N LYS A 30 -27.17 17.87 -3.91
CA LYS A 30 -26.28 17.27 -4.91
C LYS A 30 -24.82 17.32 -4.47
N LEU A 31 -24.38 18.44 -3.95
CA LEU A 31 -23.01 18.61 -3.43
C LEU A 31 -22.76 17.69 -2.25
N TYR A 32 -23.73 17.57 -1.37
CA TYR A 32 -23.63 16.66 -0.22
C TYR A 32 -23.48 15.20 -0.67
N ARG A 33 -24.30 14.77 -1.63
CA ARG A 33 -24.23 13.41 -2.16
C ARG A 33 -22.90 13.13 -2.85
N LEU A 34 -22.39 14.10 -3.63
CA LEU A 34 -21.10 13.99 -4.28
C LEU A 34 -19.96 13.91 -3.27
N SER A 35 -20.00 14.75 -2.23
CA SER A 35 -18.99 14.74 -1.18
C SER A 35 -19.01 13.43 -0.40
N THR A 36 -20.17 12.92 -0.07
CA THR A 36 -20.34 11.64 0.63
C THR A 36 -19.81 10.48 -0.21
N LYS A 37 -20.09 10.50 -1.51
CA LYS A 37 -19.58 9.49 -2.44
C LYS A 37 -18.07 9.53 -2.54
N LYS A 38 -17.48 10.73 -2.69
CA LYS A 38 -16.03 10.91 -2.74
C LYS A 38 -15.37 10.44 -1.45
N LEU A 39 -15.96 10.75 -0.32
CA LEU A 39 -15.44 10.32 0.99
C LEU A 39 -15.44 8.80 1.08
N SER A 40 -16.53 8.15 0.68
CA SER A 40 -16.64 6.69 0.66
C SER A 40 -15.58 6.07 -0.27
N ASP A 41 -15.39 6.63 -1.47
CA ASP A 41 -14.39 6.17 -2.43
C ASP A 41 -12.97 6.31 -1.85
N VAL A 42 -12.67 7.43 -1.21
CA VAL A 42 -11.38 7.67 -0.56
C VAL A 42 -11.15 6.69 0.60
N GLU A 43 -12.17 6.41 1.38
CA GLU A 43 -12.07 5.42 2.47
C GLU A 43 -11.79 4.02 1.94
N LEU A 44 -12.44 3.62 0.84
CA LEU A 44 -12.18 2.34 0.18
C LEU A 44 -10.74 2.27 -0.36
N ASP A 45 -10.28 3.33 -1.01
CA ASP A 45 -8.91 3.42 -1.51
C ASP A 45 -7.91 3.33 -0.36
N ARG A 46 -8.18 3.99 0.74
CA ARG A 46 -7.35 3.96 1.94
C ARG A 46 -7.24 2.55 2.51
N GLU A 47 -8.36 1.84 2.62
CA GLU A 47 -8.38 0.46 3.10
C GLU A 47 -7.60 -0.46 2.16
N GLU A 48 -7.78 -0.31 0.86
CA GLU A 48 -7.07 -1.07 -0.16
C GLU A 48 -5.56 -0.84 -0.08
N LEU A 49 -5.13 0.42 0.03
CA LEU A 49 -3.73 0.78 0.18
C LEU A 49 -3.14 0.25 1.48
N SER A 50 -3.90 0.31 2.57
CA SER A 50 -3.48 -0.25 3.86
C SER A 50 -3.23 -1.75 3.76
N THR A 51 -4.12 -2.48 3.09
CA THR A 51 -3.96 -3.91 2.85
C THR A 51 -2.72 -4.20 2.00
N LYS A 52 -2.48 -3.41 0.95
CA LYS A 52 -1.29 -3.54 0.10
C LYS A 52 0.00 -3.28 0.86
N ILE A 53 -0.01 -2.29 1.73
CA ILE A 53 1.14 -1.98 2.59
C ILE A 53 1.43 -3.15 3.54
N ASP A 54 0.41 -3.72 4.15
CA ASP A 54 0.57 -4.86 5.04
C ASP A 54 1.13 -6.08 4.30
N GLU A 55 0.62 -6.36 3.11
CA GLU A 55 1.13 -7.44 2.24
C GLU A 55 2.58 -7.19 1.84
N ALA A 56 2.91 -5.96 1.45
CA ALA A 56 4.28 -5.59 1.11
C ALA A 56 5.22 -5.74 2.30
N ASN A 57 4.79 -5.35 3.48
CA ASN A 57 5.58 -5.51 4.70
C ASN A 57 5.81 -6.99 5.05
N GLN A 58 4.81 -7.84 4.86
CA GLN A 58 4.96 -9.28 5.03
C GLN A 58 5.97 -9.85 4.03
N THR A 59 5.90 -9.43 2.78
CA THR A 59 6.84 -9.84 1.74
C THR A 59 8.26 -9.38 2.06
N ILE A 60 8.42 -8.15 2.52
CA ILE A 60 9.72 -7.61 2.94
C ILE A 60 10.28 -8.44 4.10
N GLY A 61 9.45 -8.78 5.08
CA GLY A 61 9.85 -9.62 6.21
C GLY A 61 10.33 -11.00 5.76
N ALA A 62 9.59 -11.64 4.86
CA ALA A 62 9.94 -12.94 4.30
C ALA A 62 11.25 -12.88 3.50
N LEU A 63 11.43 -11.84 2.68
CA LEU A 63 12.65 -11.66 1.89
C LEU A 63 13.87 -11.38 2.77
N ARG A 64 13.71 -10.60 3.82
CA ARG A 64 14.79 -10.37 4.80
C ARG A 64 15.22 -11.65 5.49
N PHE A 65 14.26 -12.44 5.89
CA PHE A 65 14.54 -13.75 6.51
C PHE A 65 15.30 -14.66 5.53
N GLU A 66 14.82 -14.75 4.30
CA GLU A 66 15.46 -15.53 3.25
C GLU A 66 16.86 -15.03 2.93
N ASN A 67 17.04 -13.71 2.82
CA ASN A 67 18.35 -13.12 2.57
C ASN A 67 19.34 -13.42 3.71
N ASN A 68 18.89 -13.34 4.95
CA ASN A 68 19.72 -13.68 6.11
C ASN A 68 20.09 -15.16 6.10
N PHE A 69 19.15 -16.02 5.79
CA PHE A 69 19.37 -17.45 5.66
C PHE A 69 20.40 -17.76 4.56
N LEU A 70 20.26 -17.16 3.40
CA LEU A 70 21.18 -17.34 2.28
C LEU A 70 22.57 -16.78 2.59
N ALA A 71 22.65 -15.65 3.27
CA ALA A 71 23.93 -15.07 3.69
C ALA A 71 24.66 -15.99 4.66
N GLU A 72 23.97 -16.55 5.63
CA GLU A 72 24.50 -17.53 6.56
C GLU A 72 25.00 -18.80 5.85
N ARG A 73 24.19 -19.31 4.94
CA ARG A 73 24.52 -20.48 4.14
C ARG A 73 25.74 -20.24 3.25
N THR A 74 25.81 -19.07 2.61
CA THR A 74 26.97 -18.66 1.80
C THR A 74 28.24 -18.61 2.62
N LYS A 75 28.15 -18.04 3.81
CA LYS A 75 29.25 -17.95 4.75
C LYS A 75 29.76 -19.34 5.15
N LYS A 76 28.84 -20.21 5.46
CA LYS A 76 29.15 -21.61 5.83
C LYS A 76 29.80 -22.36 4.67
N LEU A 77 29.29 -22.22 3.47
CA LEU A 77 29.86 -22.84 2.28
C LEU A 77 31.27 -22.32 1.96
N LYS A 78 31.52 -21.04 2.16
CA LYS A 78 32.85 -20.46 1.99
C LYS A 78 33.86 -21.06 2.98
N VAL A 79 33.46 -21.25 4.24
CA VAL A 79 34.28 -21.90 5.27
C VAL A 79 34.55 -23.33 4.88
N GLU A 80 33.54 -24.07 4.48
CA GLU A 80 33.69 -25.48 4.04
C GLU A 80 34.60 -25.58 2.83
N LEU A 81 34.46 -24.68 1.85
CA LEU A 81 35.31 -24.67 0.68
C LEU A 81 36.77 -24.38 1.05
N PHE A 82 37.01 -23.44 1.95
CA PHE A 82 38.34 -23.14 2.45
C PHE A 82 38.96 -24.35 3.12
N GLN A 83 38.19 -25.06 3.98
CA GLN A 83 38.63 -26.25 4.68
C GLN A 83 38.97 -27.37 3.69
N VAL A 84 38.14 -27.61 2.70
CA VAL A 84 38.35 -28.62 1.68
C VAL A 84 39.61 -28.31 0.85
N ARG A 85 39.79 -27.05 0.46
CA ARG A 85 41.00 -26.62 -0.26
C ARG A 85 42.24 -26.81 0.56
N ALA A 86 42.23 -26.45 1.83
CA ALA A 86 43.35 -26.61 2.73
C ALA A 86 43.70 -28.11 2.93
N GLN A 87 42.66 -28.93 3.05
CA GLN A 87 42.82 -30.37 3.17
C GLN A 87 43.38 -31.00 1.89
N LEU A 88 42.88 -30.54 0.73
CA LEU A 88 43.36 -31.00 -0.56
C LEU A 88 44.84 -30.66 -0.78
N GLU A 89 45.23 -29.42 -0.47
CA GLU A 89 46.62 -28.97 -0.54
C GLU A 89 47.51 -29.78 0.39
N ARG A 90 47.05 -30.05 1.61
CA ARG A 90 47.78 -30.87 2.58
C ARG A 90 47.96 -32.31 2.09
N THR A 91 46.89 -32.90 1.53
CA THR A 91 46.95 -34.24 0.98
C THR A 91 47.89 -34.32 -0.24
N SER A 92 47.84 -33.30 -1.14
CA SER A 92 48.75 -33.21 -2.26
C SER A 92 50.20 -33.10 -1.82
N SER A 93 50.46 -32.29 -0.81
CA SER A 93 51.79 -32.13 -0.25
C SER A 93 52.30 -33.42 0.39
N GLU A 94 51.45 -34.11 1.15
CA GLU A 94 51.78 -35.41 1.74
C GLU A 94 52.06 -36.46 0.67
N LYS A 95 51.28 -36.50 -0.41
CA LYS A 95 51.51 -37.41 -1.54
C LYS A 95 52.81 -37.13 -2.26
N LEU A 96 53.17 -35.84 -2.40
CA LEU A 96 54.45 -35.45 -2.99
C LEU A 96 55.62 -35.89 -2.10
N ASP A 97 55.48 -35.74 -0.78
CA ASP A 97 56.51 -36.15 0.17
C ASP A 97 56.66 -37.69 0.28
N GLU A 98 55.58 -38.41 0.05
CA GLU A 98 55.57 -39.88 0.03
C GLU A 98 56.15 -40.50 -1.25
N ARG A 99 56.36 -39.69 -2.31
CA ARG A 99 56.96 -40.20 -3.54
C ARG A 99 58.38 -40.69 -3.24
N PRO A 100 58.70 -41.92 -3.63
CA PRO A 100 60.05 -42.39 -3.44
C PRO A 100 61.04 -41.59 -4.23
N SER A 101 62.07 -41.12 -3.56
CA SER A 101 63.20 -40.48 -4.21
C SER A 101 64.01 -41.53 -4.99
N ILE A 102 63.78 -41.48 -6.23
CA ILE A 102 64.52 -42.36 -7.13
C ILE A 102 65.83 -41.72 -7.57
#